data_08046d549ae9188f62734ae5861f65e7
#
_entry.id   08046d549ae9188f62734ae5861f65e7
#
_cell.length_a   1.000
_cell.length_b   1.000
_cell.length_c   1.000
_cell.angle_alpha   90.00
_cell.angle_beta   90.00
_cell.angle_gamma   90.00
#
_symmetry.space_group_name_H-M   'P 1'
#
loop_
_entity.id
_entity.type
_entity.pdbx_description
1 polymer ?
#
loop_
_entity_poly.entity_id
_entity_poly.type
_entity_poly.pdbx_seq_one_letter_code
_entity_poly.pdbx_strand_id
1 'polypeptide(L)'
;MTLHTPPAFDALLAAAPPQVSAEQARAVAAQHFGLHGACRLLSGERDLNFQITCADGAQFLLKVSNAAEDPLVADFQNQALLHIQHCDPTLAVQRIYPNNSGSYQITVLFDGQPLLVRLFSFVEGISLNRVEHPDVALRSSLGEHLARLGLALRGFFHPGAGHELLWDLKHASRLSDKIGLIQDPQERQLAQHFLDNFERHAQPHLKGLRAQVIHNDLNPHNVIVDASQPHPVRNILDFGDMVHAPLVNDLAVGVAYQLGTQGDPLAHAAPFIRAYHRIAPLEPLEQSLLVDLIATRLVLTVTITNWRAALYPENRTYILRNAPSAWRGLRALADVPREVAQQQIRRICSEETL
;
A
#
# COMPACT_ATOMS: atom_id res chain seq x y z
N MET A 1 9.43 35.82 2.85
CA MET A 1 9.38 34.39 2.57
C MET A 1 8.23 33.85 3.42
N THR A 2 7.03 33.81 2.88
CA THR A 2 5.84 33.30 3.56
C THR A 2 5.98 31.76 3.64
N LEU A 3 6.12 31.24 4.84
CA LEU A 3 6.03 29.81 5.11
C LEU A 3 4.66 29.35 4.64
N HIS A 4 4.63 28.66 3.50
CA HIS A 4 3.43 28.01 3.02
C HIS A 4 3.16 26.85 4.00
N THR A 5 2.14 26.97 4.83
CA THR A 5 1.63 25.84 5.62
C THR A 5 1.19 24.78 4.59
N PRO A 6 1.77 23.58 4.59
CA PRO A 6 1.32 22.54 3.68
C PRO A 6 -0.17 22.29 3.93
N PRO A 7 -0.98 22.06 2.88
CA PRO A 7 -2.36 21.68 3.06
C PRO A 7 -2.44 20.39 3.91
N ALA A 8 -3.53 20.20 4.65
CA ALA A 8 -3.73 19.04 5.53
C ALA A 8 -3.47 17.67 4.85
N PHE A 9 -3.62 17.64 3.55
CA PHE A 9 -3.32 16.56 2.62
C PHE A 9 -1.86 16.04 2.66
N ASP A 10 -0.89 16.93 2.90
CA ASP A 10 0.53 16.59 2.92
C ASP A 10 1.09 16.45 4.37
N ALA A 11 0.30 16.81 5.39
CA ALA A 11 0.78 16.95 6.76
C ALA A 11 1.36 15.67 7.35
N LEU A 12 0.70 14.53 7.11
CA LEU A 12 1.15 13.22 7.61
C LEU A 12 2.49 12.80 6.97
N LEU A 13 2.69 13.09 5.68
CA LEU A 13 3.93 12.77 4.98
C LEU A 13 5.07 13.75 5.31
N ALA A 14 4.73 14.94 5.82
CA ALA A 14 5.69 15.97 6.22
C ALA A 14 6.04 15.90 7.73
N ALA A 15 5.38 15.07 8.53
CA ALA A 15 5.66 14.96 9.95
C ALA A 15 6.87 14.07 10.23
N ALA A 16 7.71 14.47 11.19
CA ALA A 16 8.84 13.67 11.66
C ALA A 16 8.36 12.42 12.40
N PRO A 17 9.08 11.29 12.31
CA PRO A 17 8.78 10.11 13.11
C PRO A 17 8.82 10.42 14.61
N PRO A 18 7.99 9.75 15.43
CA PRO A 18 8.01 9.93 16.87
C PRO A 18 9.35 9.49 17.48
N GLN A 19 9.67 9.99 18.67
CA GLN A 19 10.87 9.62 19.40
C GLN A 19 10.45 8.75 20.60
N VAL A 20 10.56 7.43 20.45
CA VAL A 20 10.24 6.46 21.49
C VAL A 20 11.31 5.38 21.51
N SER A 21 11.87 5.12 22.69
CA SER A 21 12.89 4.08 22.87
C SER A 21 12.27 2.68 22.92
N ALA A 22 13.07 1.65 22.65
CA ALA A 22 12.63 0.26 22.82
C ALA A 22 12.26 -0.06 24.28
N GLU A 23 12.87 0.62 25.26
CA GLU A 23 12.54 0.45 26.67
C GLU A 23 11.16 1.03 27.01
N GLN A 24 10.84 2.23 26.52
CA GLN A 24 9.53 2.84 26.64
C GLN A 24 8.44 1.97 25.97
N ALA A 25 8.70 1.50 24.75
CA ALA A 25 7.80 0.62 24.01
C ALA A 25 7.56 -0.71 24.75
N ARG A 26 8.61 -1.31 25.34
CA ARG A 26 8.50 -2.51 26.17
C ARG A 26 7.65 -2.28 27.44
N ALA A 27 7.84 -1.14 28.09
CA ALA A 27 7.02 -0.78 29.27
C ALA A 27 5.54 -0.64 28.91
N VAL A 28 5.22 0.02 27.79
CA VAL A 28 3.86 0.14 27.25
C VAL A 28 3.26 -1.23 26.92
N ALA A 29 4.02 -2.11 26.25
CA ALA A 29 3.58 -3.47 25.94
C ALA A 29 3.21 -4.26 27.20
N ALA A 30 4.03 -4.18 28.26
CA ALA A 30 3.77 -4.84 29.54
C ALA A 30 2.56 -4.24 30.26
N GLN A 31 2.48 -2.92 30.35
CA GLN A 31 1.45 -2.23 31.12
C GLN A 31 0.06 -2.32 30.47
N HIS A 32 -0.03 -2.15 29.17
CA HIS A 32 -1.31 -1.99 28.48
C HIS A 32 -1.78 -3.25 27.76
N PHE A 33 -0.87 -4.16 27.42
CA PHE A 33 -1.19 -5.38 26.66
C PHE A 33 -0.80 -6.67 27.39
N GLY A 34 -0.18 -6.56 28.60
CA GLY A 34 0.25 -7.73 29.37
C GLY A 34 1.39 -8.53 28.72
N LEU A 35 2.12 -7.93 27.78
CA LEU A 35 3.17 -8.61 27.03
C LEU A 35 4.53 -8.36 27.68
N HIS A 36 5.18 -9.44 28.13
CA HIS A 36 6.50 -9.41 28.74
C HIS A 36 7.51 -10.11 27.86
N GLY A 37 8.55 -9.38 27.41
CA GLY A 37 9.54 -9.98 26.49
C GLY A 37 10.59 -9.01 25.99
N ALA A 38 11.36 -9.48 25.00
CA ALA A 38 12.32 -8.63 24.28
C ALA A 38 11.59 -7.67 23.34
N CYS A 39 12.09 -6.44 23.24
CA CYS A 39 11.54 -5.41 22.36
C CYS A 39 12.63 -4.94 21.39
N ARG A 40 12.37 -4.98 20.08
CA ARG A 40 13.30 -4.57 19.04
C ARG A 40 12.63 -3.60 18.08
N LEU A 41 13.24 -2.45 17.83
CA LEU A 41 12.81 -1.50 16.82
C LEU A 41 13.01 -2.10 15.41
N LEU A 42 12.00 -2.01 14.59
CA LEU A 42 12.03 -2.36 13.17
C LEU A 42 12.14 -1.09 12.32
N SER A 43 12.52 -1.27 11.04
CA SER A 43 12.50 -0.17 10.09
C SER A 43 11.07 0.32 9.84
N GLY A 44 10.89 1.63 9.80
CA GLY A 44 9.62 2.30 9.49
C GLY A 44 9.88 3.65 8.86
N GLU A 45 8.88 4.21 8.20
CA GLU A 45 9.00 5.50 7.51
C GLU A 45 8.36 6.66 8.28
N ARG A 46 7.16 6.45 8.78
CA ARG A 46 6.35 7.48 9.46
C ARG A 46 6.12 7.13 10.93
N ASP A 47 5.91 5.86 11.20
CA ASP A 47 5.59 5.30 12.50
C ASP A 47 6.78 4.52 13.05
N LEU A 48 6.81 4.31 14.35
CA LEU A 48 7.72 3.37 14.97
C LEU A 48 7.04 2.01 15.13
N ASN A 49 7.74 0.97 14.67
CA ASN A 49 7.29 -0.40 14.75
C ASN A 49 8.24 -1.20 15.63
N PHE A 50 7.71 -1.80 16.69
CA PHE A 50 8.50 -2.59 17.65
C PHE A 50 8.04 -4.04 17.60
N GLN A 51 8.95 -4.96 17.35
CA GLN A 51 8.71 -6.39 17.54
C GLN A 51 8.82 -6.72 19.02
N ILE A 52 7.78 -7.30 19.59
CA ILE A 52 7.76 -7.84 20.95
C ILE A 52 7.84 -9.36 20.84
N THR A 53 8.85 -9.97 21.47
CA THR A 53 9.01 -11.43 21.52
C THR A 53 8.85 -11.90 22.97
N CYS A 54 7.78 -12.60 23.27
CA CYS A 54 7.45 -13.11 24.59
C CYS A 54 8.29 -14.36 24.93
N ALA A 55 8.34 -14.73 26.20
CA ALA A 55 9.13 -15.87 26.69
C ALA A 55 8.65 -17.23 26.11
N ASP A 56 7.38 -17.34 25.78
CA ASP A 56 6.76 -18.52 25.14
C ASP A 56 7.01 -18.58 23.61
N GLY A 57 7.73 -17.60 23.05
CA GLY A 57 7.99 -17.47 21.62
C GLY A 57 6.92 -16.73 20.82
N ALA A 58 5.81 -16.32 21.45
CA ALA A 58 4.79 -15.50 20.78
C ALA A 58 5.37 -14.14 20.37
N GLN A 59 5.01 -13.68 19.16
CA GLN A 59 5.54 -12.44 18.60
C GLN A 59 4.41 -11.49 18.20
N PHE A 60 4.62 -10.21 18.50
CA PHE A 60 3.67 -9.15 18.20
C PHE A 60 4.38 -7.93 17.62
N LEU A 61 3.62 -7.10 16.91
CA LEU A 61 4.05 -5.79 16.42
C LEU A 61 3.35 -4.70 17.22
N LEU A 62 4.09 -3.98 18.06
CA LEU A 62 3.62 -2.77 18.69
C LEU A 62 3.92 -1.57 17.80
N LYS A 63 2.89 -0.92 17.30
CA LYS A 63 2.99 0.26 16.44
C LYS A 63 2.71 1.51 17.26
N VAL A 64 3.65 2.47 17.23
CA VAL A 64 3.49 3.81 17.77
C VAL A 64 3.33 4.75 16.59
N SER A 65 2.12 5.26 16.40
CA SER A 65 1.79 6.10 15.26
C SER A 65 2.43 7.47 15.35
N ASN A 66 2.67 8.08 14.18
CA ASN A 66 3.08 9.47 14.08
C ASN A 66 2.08 10.40 14.80
N ALA A 67 2.57 11.49 15.36
CA ALA A 67 1.72 12.46 16.08
C ALA A 67 0.67 13.16 15.18
N ALA A 68 0.88 13.14 13.86
CA ALA A 68 -0.07 13.67 12.88
C ALA A 68 -1.15 12.66 12.46
N GLU A 69 -1.11 11.41 12.99
CA GLU A 69 -2.13 10.39 12.70
C GLU A 69 -3.47 10.81 13.30
N ASP A 70 -4.51 10.84 12.47
CA ASP A 70 -5.87 11.08 12.91
C ASP A 70 -6.42 9.83 13.65
N PRO A 71 -6.84 9.95 14.91
CA PRO A 71 -7.42 8.83 15.65
C PRO A 71 -8.64 8.18 14.96
N LEU A 72 -9.42 8.94 14.17
CA LEU A 72 -10.54 8.43 13.40
C LEU A 72 -10.07 7.57 12.22
N VAL A 73 -8.96 7.95 11.57
CA VAL A 73 -8.34 7.14 10.49
C VAL A 73 -7.70 5.88 11.08
N ALA A 74 -7.05 5.98 12.23
CA ALA A 74 -6.52 4.81 12.94
C ALA A 74 -7.64 3.82 13.34
N ASP A 75 -8.79 4.32 13.84
CA ASP A 75 -9.95 3.49 14.15
C ASP A 75 -10.54 2.85 12.89
N PHE A 76 -10.63 3.59 11.79
CA PHE A 76 -11.05 3.05 10.49
C PHE A 76 -10.22 1.83 10.09
N GLN A 77 -8.89 1.90 10.20
CA GLN A 77 -7.97 0.79 9.91
C GLN A 77 -8.21 -0.40 10.85
N ASN A 78 -8.43 -0.14 12.14
CA ASN A 78 -8.70 -1.16 13.15
C ASN A 78 -10.02 -1.90 12.84
N GLN A 79 -11.09 -1.17 12.57
CA GLN A 79 -12.41 -1.74 12.28
C GLN A 79 -12.40 -2.51 10.95
N ALA A 80 -11.63 -2.06 9.95
CA ALA A 80 -11.44 -2.79 8.70
C ALA A 80 -10.77 -4.16 8.93
N LEU A 81 -9.72 -4.23 9.74
CA LEU A 81 -9.06 -5.51 10.09
C LEU A 81 -9.99 -6.46 10.83
N LEU A 82 -10.80 -5.95 11.77
CA LEU A 82 -11.80 -6.74 12.47
C LEU A 82 -12.90 -7.25 11.53
N HIS A 83 -13.35 -6.40 10.62
CA HIS A 83 -14.32 -6.77 9.59
C HIS A 83 -13.78 -7.87 8.67
N ILE A 84 -12.55 -7.75 8.18
CA ILE A 84 -11.89 -8.77 7.37
C ILE A 84 -11.79 -10.08 8.14
N GLN A 85 -11.40 -10.05 9.42
CA GLN A 85 -11.31 -11.25 10.27
C GLN A 85 -12.66 -11.93 10.45
N HIS A 86 -13.75 -11.17 10.49
CA HIS A 86 -15.11 -11.70 10.56
C HIS A 86 -15.56 -12.32 9.22
N CYS A 87 -15.31 -11.62 8.11
CA CYS A 87 -15.78 -12.05 6.79
C CYS A 87 -14.94 -13.21 6.19
N ASP A 88 -13.62 -13.16 6.36
CA ASP A 88 -12.70 -14.22 5.91
C ASP A 88 -11.58 -14.45 6.95
N PRO A 89 -11.85 -15.26 7.98
CA PRO A 89 -10.86 -15.56 9.03
C PRO A 89 -9.62 -16.28 8.50
N THR A 90 -9.70 -16.91 7.32
CA THR A 90 -8.60 -17.66 6.70
C THR A 90 -7.70 -16.80 5.81
N LEU A 91 -8.12 -15.57 5.49
CA LEU A 91 -7.32 -14.68 4.67
C LEU A 91 -6.04 -14.28 5.42
N ALA A 92 -4.91 -14.43 4.74
CA ALA A 92 -3.58 -14.14 5.28
C ALA A 92 -3.32 -12.61 5.30
N VAL A 93 -3.87 -11.94 6.29
CA VAL A 93 -3.68 -10.50 6.54
C VAL A 93 -3.30 -10.24 8.01
N GLN A 94 -2.68 -9.11 8.25
CA GLN A 94 -2.34 -8.66 9.59
C GLN A 94 -3.57 -8.68 10.51
N ARG A 95 -3.42 -9.12 11.76
CA ARG A 95 -4.48 -9.12 12.79
C ARG A 95 -4.19 -8.05 13.82
N ILE A 96 -5.26 -7.47 14.36
CA ILE A 96 -5.16 -6.49 15.45
C ILE A 96 -5.61 -7.11 16.76
N TYR A 97 -4.95 -6.74 17.87
CA TYR A 97 -5.25 -7.23 19.21
C TYR A 97 -5.68 -6.10 20.14
N PRO A 98 -6.68 -6.35 21.01
CA PRO A 98 -7.08 -5.37 22.00
C PRO A 98 -6.05 -5.27 23.13
N ASN A 99 -6.06 -4.14 23.81
CA ASN A 99 -5.34 -3.96 25.07
C ASN A 99 -6.09 -4.65 26.24
N ASN A 100 -5.54 -4.56 27.46
CA ASN A 100 -6.12 -5.16 28.67
C ASN A 100 -7.52 -4.64 29.03
N SER A 101 -7.95 -3.50 28.48
CA SER A 101 -9.31 -2.93 28.66
C SER A 101 -10.26 -3.22 27.50
N GLY A 102 -9.82 -3.99 26.48
CA GLY A 102 -10.63 -4.33 25.31
C GLY A 102 -10.56 -3.30 24.17
N SER A 103 -9.76 -2.24 24.28
CA SER A 103 -9.61 -1.24 23.22
C SER A 103 -8.52 -1.63 22.21
N TYR A 104 -8.76 -1.40 20.92
CA TYR A 104 -7.82 -1.68 19.83
C TYR A 104 -6.82 -0.55 19.57
N GLN A 105 -6.99 0.60 20.21
CA GLN A 105 -6.03 1.70 20.20
C GLN A 105 -6.05 2.43 21.54
N ILE A 106 -4.89 2.94 21.94
CA ILE A 106 -4.73 3.75 23.16
C ILE A 106 -3.85 4.95 22.87
N THR A 107 -4.05 6.02 23.62
CA THR A 107 -3.12 7.16 23.62
C THR A 107 -2.20 7.04 24.84
N VAL A 108 -0.90 7.07 24.59
CA VAL A 108 0.14 7.03 25.64
C VAL A 108 0.98 8.30 25.57
N LEU A 109 1.32 8.85 26.73
CA LEU A 109 2.23 10.00 26.83
C LEU A 109 3.68 9.51 26.81
N PHE A 110 4.42 9.88 25.79
CA PHE A 110 5.86 9.69 25.69
C PHE A 110 6.55 11.06 25.81
N ASP A 111 7.25 11.26 26.93
CA ASP A 111 7.92 12.53 27.24
C ASP A 111 6.99 13.77 27.10
N GLY A 112 5.70 13.59 27.50
CA GLY A 112 4.67 14.61 27.42
C GLY A 112 3.94 14.70 26.07
N GLN A 113 4.37 13.96 25.04
CA GLN A 113 3.71 13.90 23.73
C GLN A 113 2.69 12.75 23.69
N PRO A 114 1.40 13.03 23.40
CA PRO A 114 0.40 11.98 23.25
C PRO A 114 0.57 11.30 21.86
N LEU A 115 0.78 9.98 21.87
CA LEU A 115 0.91 9.16 20.68
C LEU A 115 -0.06 7.99 20.71
N LEU A 116 -0.62 7.63 19.56
CA LEU A 116 -1.46 6.44 19.42
C LEU A 116 -0.60 5.18 19.40
N VAL A 117 -1.03 4.17 20.15
CA VAL A 117 -0.38 2.86 20.21
C VAL A 117 -1.40 1.78 19.90
N ARG A 118 -1.00 0.84 19.02
CA ARG A 118 -1.79 -0.30 18.58
C ARG A 118 -0.95 -1.58 18.57
N LEU A 119 -1.60 -2.73 18.75
CA LEU A 119 -0.92 -4.03 18.76
C LEU A 119 -1.41 -4.91 17.60
N PHE A 120 -0.48 -5.45 16.84
CA PHE A 120 -0.77 -6.30 15.69
C PHE A 120 -0.06 -7.65 15.78
N SER A 121 -0.51 -8.62 14.97
CA SER A 121 0.24 -9.85 14.75
C SER A 121 1.59 -9.56 14.10
N PHE A 122 2.62 -10.28 14.54
CA PHE A 122 3.88 -10.38 13.83
C PHE A 122 3.93 -11.70 13.08
N VAL A 123 4.29 -11.66 11.81
CA VAL A 123 4.35 -12.86 10.96
C VAL A 123 5.78 -13.04 10.47
N GLU A 124 6.31 -14.23 10.73
CA GLU A 124 7.64 -14.62 10.25
C GLU A 124 7.61 -14.93 8.76
N GLY A 125 8.70 -14.59 8.09
CA GLY A 125 8.88 -14.79 6.67
C GLY A 125 9.82 -13.76 6.09
N ILE A 126 9.88 -13.71 4.77
CA ILE A 126 10.62 -12.69 4.04
C ILE A 126 9.64 -11.78 3.30
N SER A 127 9.98 -10.51 3.20
CA SER A 127 9.22 -9.58 2.37
C SER A 127 9.40 -9.95 0.89
N LEU A 128 8.32 -9.88 0.11
CA LEU A 128 8.28 -10.25 -1.31
C LEU A 128 9.36 -9.54 -2.15
N ASN A 129 9.76 -8.33 -1.77
CA ASN A 129 10.83 -7.60 -2.45
C ASN A 129 12.20 -8.30 -2.39
N ARG A 130 12.38 -9.33 -1.54
CA ARG A 130 13.58 -10.16 -1.45
C ARG A 130 13.52 -11.41 -2.31
N VAL A 131 12.39 -11.68 -2.95
CA VAL A 131 12.23 -12.78 -3.90
C VAL A 131 12.68 -12.27 -5.26
N GLU A 132 13.85 -12.73 -5.73
CA GLU A 132 14.45 -12.23 -6.97
C GLU A 132 13.62 -12.56 -8.20
N HIS A 133 13.04 -13.77 -8.24
CA HIS A 133 12.28 -14.28 -9.37
C HIS A 133 10.93 -14.87 -8.92
N PRO A 134 9.91 -14.03 -8.63
CA PRO A 134 8.57 -14.52 -8.34
C PRO A 134 8.06 -15.37 -9.51
N ASP A 135 7.66 -16.61 -9.25
CA ASP A 135 7.11 -17.49 -10.26
C ASP A 135 5.63 -17.18 -10.59
N VAL A 136 5.07 -17.90 -11.56
CA VAL A 136 3.68 -17.75 -12.00
C VAL A 136 2.71 -18.09 -10.86
N ALA A 137 3.02 -19.12 -10.05
CA ALA A 137 2.18 -19.56 -8.95
C ALA A 137 2.07 -18.49 -7.86
N LEU A 138 3.20 -17.87 -7.49
CA LEU A 138 3.23 -16.78 -6.53
C LEU A 138 2.45 -15.56 -7.02
N ARG A 139 2.62 -15.14 -8.31
CA ARG A 139 1.85 -14.03 -8.88
C ARG A 139 0.36 -14.32 -8.90
N SER A 140 -0.04 -15.53 -9.25
CA SER A 140 -1.45 -15.95 -9.19
C SER A 140 -1.98 -15.90 -7.76
N SER A 141 -1.24 -16.44 -6.80
CA SER A 141 -1.61 -16.40 -5.38
C SER A 141 -1.77 -14.97 -4.86
N LEU A 142 -0.90 -14.05 -5.27
CA LEU A 142 -1.03 -12.62 -4.91
C LEU A 142 -2.32 -12.00 -5.47
N GLY A 143 -2.67 -12.31 -6.72
CA GLY A 143 -3.93 -11.85 -7.34
C GLY A 143 -5.17 -12.41 -6.61
N GLU A 144 -5.12 -13.69 -6.24
CA GLU A 144 -6.19 -14.32 -5.45
C GLU A 144 -6.34 -13.67 -4.07
N HIS A 145 -5.23 -13.42 -3.36
CA HIS A 145 -5.26 -12.78 -2.05
C HIS A 145 -5.83 -11.37 -2.12
N LEU A 146 -5.44 -10.57 -3.12
CA LEU A 146 -5.99 -9.23 -3.30
C LEU A 146 -7.49 -9.26 -3.63
N ALA A 147 -7.93 -10.16 -4.48
CA ALA A 147 -9.35 -10.33 -4.80
C ALA A 147 -10.17 -10.73 -3.57
N ARG A 148 -9.69 -11.70 -2.77
CA ARG A 148 -10.32 -12.10 -1.51
C ARG A 148 -10.36 -10.97 -0.50
N LEU A 149 -9.29 -10.16 -0.41
CA LEU A 149 -9.25 -8.97 0.43
C LEU A 149 -10.34 -7.96 0.03
N GLY A 150 -10.48 -7.68 -1.26
CA GLY A 150 -11.55 -6.85 -1.79
C GLY A 150 -12.94 -7.41 -1.49
N LEU A 151 -13.15 -8.73 -1.58
CA LEU A 151 -14.42 -9.38 -1.21
C LEU A 151 -14.68 -9.28 0.30
N ALA A 152 -13.66 -9.49 1.14
CA ALA A 152 -13.80 -9.39 2.59
C ALA A 152 -14.11 -7.95 3.06
N LEU A 153 -13.68 -6.93 2.32
CA LEU A 153 -14.00 -5.53 2.59
C LEU A 153 -15.35 -5.07 2.01
N ARG A 154 -16.04 -5.92 1.24
CA ARG A 154 -17.33 -5.55 0.65
C ARG A 154 -18.37 -5.25 1.73
N GLY A 155 -19.02 -4.08 1.61
CA GLY A 155 -20.03 -3.64 2.57
C GLY A 155 -19.45 -3.07 3.86
N PHE A 156 -18.14 -2.92 3.98
CA PHE A 156 -17.52 -2.22 5.09
C PHE A 156 -17.63 -0.70 4.88
N PHE A 157 -18.16 0.01 5.88
CA PHE A 157 -18.30 1.46 5.90
C PHE A 157 -17.80 2.02 7.20
N HIS A 158 -17.06 3.14 7.13
CA HIS A 158 -16.55 3.83 8.31
C HIS A 158 -16.40 5.34 8.01
N PRO A 159 -16.70 6.25 8.97
CA PRO A 159 -16.57 7.70 8.74
C PRO A 159 -15.16 8.14 8.33
N GLY A 160 -14.12 7.47 8.85
CA GLY A 160 -12.72 7.75 8.50
C GLY A 160 -12.32 7.31 7.09
N ALA A 161 -13.15 6.54 6.36
CA ALA A 161 -12.79 6.03 5.02
C ALA A 161 -12.73 7.13 3.94
N GLY A 162 -13.30 8.30 4.21
CA GLY A 162 -13.31 9.45 3.30
C GLY A 162 -12.13 10.40 3.48
N HIS A 163 -11.12 10.05 4.29
CA HIS A 163 -9.94 10.89 4.46
C HIS A 163 -9.16 11.05 3.14
N GLU A 164 -8.48 12.16 2.99
CA GLU A 164 -7.65 12.43 1.80
C GLU A 164 -6.25 11.85 1.97
N LEU A 165 -5.81 11.08 0.99
CA LEU A 165 -4.48 10.48 0.95
C LEU A 165 -3.80 10.81 -0.37
N LEU A 166 -2.53 11.24 -0.30
CA LEU A 166 -1.75 11.59 -1.49
C LEU A 166 -1.53 10.39 -2.42
N TRP A 167 -1.45 9.18 -1.87
CA TRP A 167 -1.30 7.93 -2.61
C TRP A 167 -2.59 7.42 -3.28
N ASP A 168 -3.73 8.07 -3.05
CA ASP A 168 -4.98 7.72 -3.71
C ASP A 168 -4.98 8.21 -5.17
N LEU A 169 -5.13 7.28 -6.11
CA LEU A 169 -5.12 7.56 -7.54
C LEU A 169 -6.18 8.62 -7.95
N LYS A 170 -7.27 8.74 -7.20
CA LYS A 170 -8.29 9.78 -7.45
C LYS A 170 -7.72 11.19 -7.44
N HIS A 171 -6.64 11.39 -6.71
CA HIS A 171 -6.02 12.69 -6.49
C HIS A 171 -4.74 12.90 -7.32
N ALA A 172 -4.44 12.01 -8.28
CA ALA A 172 -3.20 12.05 -9.06
C ALA A 172 -2.95 13.40 -9.75
N SER A 173 -3.98 14.05 -10.28
CA SER A 173 -3.86 15.37 -10.93
C SER A 173 -3.36 16.48 -9.99
N ARG A 174 -3.50 16.32 -8.67
CA ARG A 174 -2.96 17.27 -7.69
C ARG A 174 -1.43 17.24 -7.58
N LEU A 175 -0.79 16.28 -8.27
CA LEU A 175 0.68 16.17 -8.30
C LEU A 175 1.32 16.89 -9.49
N SER A 176 0.54 17.50 -10.37
CA SER A 176 1.05 18.18 -11.57
C SER A 176 2.12 19.24 -11.27
N ASP A 177 1.96 20.00 -10.16
CA ASP A 177 2.96 20.96 -9.67
C ASP A 177 4.25 20.30 -9.18
N LYS A 178 4.19 19.07 -8.68
CA LYS A 178 5.32 18.32 -8.12
C LYS A 178 6.14 17.57 -9.17
N ILE A 179 5.58 17.31 -10.36
CA ILE A 179 6.31 16.70 -11.50
C ILE A 179 7.52 17.57 -11.88
N GLY A 180 7.42 18.89 -11.75
CA GLY A 180 8.53 19.82 -11.96
C GLY A 180 9.77 19.58 -11.08
N LEU A 181 9.65 18.85 -9.97
CA LEU A 181 10.74 18.47 -9.08
C LEU A 181 11.57 17.29 -9.59
N ILE A 182 11.09 16.57 -10.59
CA ILE A 182 11.84 15.49 -11.26
C ILE A 182 12.96 16.15 -12.08
N GLN A 183 14.22 15.84 -11.73
CA GLN A 183 15.38 16.56 -12.26
C GLN A 183 15.65 16.20 -13.73
N ASP A 184 15.57 14.91 -14.09
CA ASP A 184 15.80 14.47 -15.46
C ASP A 184 14.65 14.94 -16.39
N PRO A 185 14.95 15.69 -17.48
CA PRO A 185 13.90 16.21 -18.38
C PRO A 185 13.13 15.10 -19.10
N GLN A 186 13.76 13.98 -19.44
CA GLN A 186 13.11 12.88 -20.14
C GLN A 186 12.17 12.12 -19.19
N GLU A 187 12.61 11.88 -17.96
CA GLU A 187 11.76 11.29 -16.91
C GLU A 187 10.59 12.22 -16.56
N ARG A 188 10.82 13.52 -16.48
CA ARG A 188 9.75 14.51 -16.26
C ARG A 188 8.72 14.49 -17.37
N GLN A 189 9.15 14.47 -18.64
CA GLN A 189 8.26 14.40 -19.80
C GLN A 189 7.47 13.09 -19.80
N LEU A 190 8.11 11.97 -19.46
CA LEU A 190 7.45 10.66 -19.37
C LEU A 190 6.37 10.65 -18.26
N ALA A 191 6.67 11.16 -17.07
CA ALA A 191 5.71 11.27 -15.98
C ALA A 191 4.52 12.16 -16.36
N GLN A 192 4.80 13.32 -17.00
CA GLN A 192 3.75 14.21 -17.48
C GLN A 192 2.86 13.55 -18.52
N HIS A 193 3.45 12.84 -19.50
CA HIS A 193 2.69 12.11 -20.52
C HIS A 193 1.66 11.14 -19.90
N PHE A 194 2.05 10.37 -18.90
CA PHE A 194 1.12 9.43 -18.26
C PHE A 194 0.12 10.12 -17.34
N LEU A 195 0.48 11.25 -16.72
CA LEU A 195 -0.50 12.04 -15.98
C LEU A 195 -1.56 12.64 -16.92
N ASP A 196 -1.15 13.18 -18.07
CA ASP A 196 -2.07 13.69 -19.11
C ASP A 196 -3.01 12.59 -19.63
N ASN A 197 -2.49 11.36 -19.77
CA ASN A 197 -3.31 10.20 -20.16
C ASN A 197 -4.34 9.85 -19.08
N PHE A 198 -3.95 9.87 -17.81
CA PHE A 198 -4.89 9.70 -16.69
C PHE A 198 -6.00 10.74 -16.71
N GLU A 199 -5.65 12.02 -16.82
CA GLU A 199 -6.61 13.13 -16.84
C GLU A 199 -7.58 13.05 -18.02
N ARG A 200 -7.10 12.62 -19.17
CA ARG A 200 -7.90 12.49 -20.40
C ARG A 200 -8.78 11.26 -20.40
N HIS A 201 -8.27 10.11 -19.95
CA HIS A 201 -8.87 8.82 -20.20
C HIS A 201 -9.45 8.12 -18.96
N ALA A 202 -8.86 8.31 -17.79
CA ALA A 202 -9.30 7.61 -16.59
C ALA A 202 -10.11 8.51 -15.64
N GLN A 203 -9.62 9.68 -15.32
CA GLN A 203 -10.21 10.60 -14.36
C GLN A 203 -11.69 10.92 -14.61
N PRO A 204 -12.15 11.16 -15.86
CA PRO A 204 -13.56 11.46 -16.13
C PRO A 204 -14.51 10.33 -15.77
N HIS A 205 -14.02 9.10 -15.71
CA HIS A 205 -14.81 7.89 -15.48
C HIS A 205 -14.80 7.41 -14.03
N LEU A 206 -13.88 7.90 -13.16
CA LEU A 206 -13.72 7.38 -11.80
C LEU A 206 -14.98 7.38 -10.96
N LYS A 207 -15.84 8.40 -11.12
CA LYS A 207 -17.11 8.50 -10.37
C LYS A 207 -18.15 7.45 -10.76
N GLY A 208 -18.01 6.85 -11.94
CA GLY A 208 -18.90 5.80 -12.44
C GLY A 208 -18.44 4.39 -12.14
N LEU A 209 -17.26 4.21 -11.55
CA LEU A 209 -16.69 2.91 -11.22
C LEU A 209 -17.25 2.40 -9.88
N ARG A 210 -17.29 1.08 -9.73
CA ARG A 210 -17.59 0.44 -8.45
C ARG A 210 -16.54 0.87 -7.41
N ALA A 211 -16.99 1.36 -6.26
CA ALA A 211 -16.13 1.87 -5.22
C ALA A 211 -16.43 1.23 -3.86
N GLN A 212 -15.41 1.02 -3.07
CA GLN A 212 -15.46 0.52 -1.71
C GLN A 212 -14.19 0.90 -0.96
N VAL A 213 -14.06 0.49 0.29
CA VAL A 213 -12.79 0.54 1.00
C VAL A 213 -11.83 -0.47 0.35
N ILE A 214 -10.61 -0.03 0.04
CA ILE A 214 -9.53 -0.82 -0.57
C ILE A 214 -8.25 -0.69 0.25
N HIS A 215 -7.31 -1.64 0.07
CA HIS A 215 -6.00 -1.63 0.74
C HIS A 215 -5.09 -0.50 0.21
N ASN A 216 -5.12 -0.26 -1.08
CA ASN A 216 -4.43 0.82 -1.80
C ASN A 216 -2.89 0.78 -1.78
N ASP A 217 -2.24 -0.20 -1.14
CA ASP A 217 -0.78 -0.27 -1.08
C ASP A 217 -0.21 -1.70 -1.08
N LEU A 218 -0.66 -2.57 -2.00
CA LEU A 218 -0.10 -3.91 -2.18
C LEU A 218 1.26 -3.86 -2.89
N ASN A 219 2.22 -3.17 -2.30
CA ASN A 219 3.60 -3.16 -2.77
C ASN A 219 4.40 -4.36 -2.21
N PRO A 220 5.55 -4.75 -2.82
CA PRO A 220 6.31 -5.93 -2.40
C PRO A 220 6.89 -5.88 -0.98
N HIS A 221 6.97 -4.72 -0.33
CA HIS A 221 7.40 -4.61 1.07
C HIS A 221 6.28 -4.97 2.05
N ASN A 222 5.02 -4.85 1.61
CA ASN A 222 3.83 -5.10 2.41
C ASN A 222 3.30 -6.54 2.27
N VAL A 223 4.01 -7.41 1.56
CA VAL A 223 3.67 -8.82 1.43
C VAL A 223 4.77 -9.67 2.06
N ILE A 224 4.38 -10.55 3.00
CA ILE A 224 5.26 -11.54 3.59
C ILE A 224 4.99 -12.90 2.92
N VAL A 225 6.06 -13.54 2.50
CA VAL A 225 6.05 -14.89 1.92
C VAL A 225 6.93 -15.83 2.75
N ASP A 226 6.76 -17.13 2.57
CA ASP A 226 7.67 -18.11 3.16
C ASP A 226 9.09 -17.92 2.61
N ALA A 227 10.10 -18.13 3.43
CA ALA A 227 11.49 -18.09 2.99
C ALA A 227 11.86 -19.31 2.14
N SER A 228 11.14 -20.42 2.28
CA SER A 228 11.32 -21.63 1.49
C SER A 228 10.45 -21.64 0.23
N GLN A 229 10.95 -22.25 -0.84
CA GLN A 229 10.16 -22.49 -2.05
C GLN A 229 8.99 -23.47 -1.74
N PRO A 230 7.81 -23.26 -2.31
CA PRO A 230 7.39 -22.32 -3.38
C PRO A 230 7.01 -20.90 -2.96
N HIS A 231 7.43 -20.36 -1.86
CA HIS A 231 7.13 -19.01 -1.34
C HIS A 231 5.62 -18.70 -1.20
N PRO A 232 4.82 -19.48 -0.48
CA PRO A 232 3.41 -19.15 -0.30
C PRO A 232 3.26 -17.81 0.44
N VAL A 233 2.22 -17.04 0.08
CA VAL A 233 1.86 -15.81 0.77
C VAL A 233 1.49 -16.13 2.21
N ARG A 234 2.20 -15.51 3.15
CA ARG A 234 2.00 -15.65 4.60
C ARG A 234 1.19 -14.54 5.20
N ASN A 235 1.30 -13.33 4.64
CA ASN A 235 0.55 -12.18 5.15
C ASN A 235 0.58 -10.99 4.19
N ILE A 236 -0.46 -10.15 4.26
CA ILE A 236 -0.51 -8.80 3.73
C ILE A 236 -0.47 -7.85 4.93
N LEU A 237 0.46 -6.90 4.90
CA LEU A 237 0.75 -5.95 5.96
C LEU A 237 0.31 -4.54 5.56
N ASP A 238 0.35 -3.65 6.54
CA ASP A 238 0.27 -2.19 6.40
C ASP A 238 -1.03 -1.69 5.75
N PHE A 239 -2.05 -1.60 6.58
CA PHE A 239 -3.36 -1.06 6.25
C PHE A 239 -3.44 0.48 6.43
N GLY A 240 -2.26 1.15 6.45
CA GLY A 240 -2.15 2.59 6.69
C GLY A 240 -2.65 3.47 5.54
N ASP A 241 -2.64 2.95 4.32
CA ASP A 241 -3.03 3.68 3.12
C ASP A 241 -4.43 3.30 2.60
N MET A 242 -5.26 2.65 3.43
CA MET A 242 -6.65 2.32 3.08
C MET A 242 -7.47 3.57 2.82
N VAL A 243 -8.31 3.53 1.79
CA VAL A 243 -9.23 4.61 1.41
C VAL A 243 -10.50 4.05 0.79
N HIS A 244 -11.57 4.85 0.76
CA HIS A 244 -12.73 4.56 -0.10
C HIS A 244 -12.44 5.06 -1.52
N ALA A 245 -12.24 4.14 -2.47
CA ALA A 245 -11.84 4.44 -3.84
C ALA A 245 -12.42 3.43 -4.84
N PRO A 246 -12.30 3.67 -6.17
CA PRO A 246 -12.65 2.67 -7.16
C PRO A 246 -11.95 1.34 -6.90
N LEU A 247 -12.70 0.24 -6.93
CA LEU A 247 -12.19 -1.10 -6.62
C LEU A 247 -11.01 -1.49 -7.52
N VAL A 248 -11.06 -1.12 -8.79
CA VAL A 248 -9.99 -1.39 -9.77
C VAL A 248 -8.66 -0.70 -9.42
N ASN A 249 -8.68 0.36 -8.60
CA ASN A 249 -7.44 1.03 -8.17
C ASN A 249 -6.56 0.11 -7.33
N ASP A 250 -7.16 -0.76 -6.51
CA ASP A 250 -6.41 -1.72 -5.70
C ASP A 250 -5.64 -2.73 -6.58
N LEU A 251 -6.32 -3.23 -7.62
CA LEU A 251 -5.68 -4.08 -8.63
C LEU A 251 -4.56 -3.32 -9.37
N ALA A 252 -4.82 -2.09 -9.79
CA ALA A 252 -3.83 -1.27 -10.51
C ALA A 252 -2.56 -1.05 -9.66
N VAL A 253 -2.73 -0.77 -8.37
CA VAL A 253 -1.61 -0.64 -7.41
C VAL A 253 -0.81 -1.94 -7.33
N GLY A 254 -1.46 -3.08 -7.16
CA GLY A 254 -0.77 -4.38 -7.11
C GLY A 254 -0.04 -4.72 -8.41
N VAL A 255 -0.69 -4.52 -9.56
CA VAL A 255 -0.12 -4.79 -10.90
C VAL A 255 1.08 -3.91 -11.22
N ALA A 256 1.10 -2.65 -10.74
CA ALA A 256 2.23 -1.74 -10.98
C ALA A 256 3.58 -2.32 -10.53
N TYR A 257 3.58 -3.22 -9.55
CA TYR A 257 4.78 -3.91 -9.05
C TYR A 257 5.02 -5.28 -9.69
N GLN A 258 4.15 -5.73 -10.62
CA GLN A 258 4.26 -7.02 -11.32
C GLN A 258 4.64 -6.88 -12.79
N LEU A 259 4.89 -5.66 -13.27
CA LEU A 259 5.24 -5.42 -14.67
C LEU A 259 6.59 -6.04 -15.03
N GLY A 260 6.67 -6.60 -16.24
CA GLY A 260 7.93 -7.06 -16.83
C GLY A 260 8.82 -5.90 -17.25
N THR A 261 10.13 -6.14 -17.24
CA THR A 261 11.14 -5.16 -17.66
C THR A 261 11.74 -5.49 -19.03
N GLN A 262 11.35 -6.62 -19.62
CA GLN A 262 11.77 -7.08 -20.96
C GLN A 262 10.55 -7.62 -21.72
N GLY A 263 10.47 -7.30 -22.99
CA GLY A 263 9.35 -7.70 -23.83
C GLY A 263 8.04 -7.02 -23.42
N ASP A 264 6.95 -7.77 -23.45
CA ASP A 264 5.62 -7.27 -23.07
C ASP A 264 5.51 -7.10 -21.55
N PRO A 265 5.36 -5.86 -21.03
CA PRO A 265 5.28 -5.61 -19.60
C PRO A 265 4.07 -6.27 -18.93
N LEU A 266 2.95 -6.42 -19.64
CA LEU A 266 1.72 -7.01 -19.11
C LEU A 266 1.75 -8.54 -19.09
N ALA A 267 2.58 -9.19 -19.91
CA ALA A 267 2.71 -10.64 -19.90
C ALA A 267 3.17 -11.16 -18.52
N HIS A 268 4.06 -10.42 -17.85
CA HIS A 268 4.51 -10.76 -16.50
C HIS A 268 3.41 -10.61 -15.44
N ALA A 269 2.55 -9.60 -15.60
CA ALA A 269 1.44 -9.32 -14.70
C ALA A 269 0.19 -10.18 -14.99
N ALA A 270 0.14 -10.85 -16.16
CA ALA A 270 -1.02 -11.61 -16.59
C ALA A 270 -1.50 -12.66 -15.56
N PRO A 271 -0.63 -13.48 -14.92
CA PRO A 271 -1.06 -14.43 -13.89
C PRO A 271 -1.77 -13.77 -12.71
N PHE A 272 -1.28 -12.61 -12.26
CA PHE A 272 -1.87 -11.83 -11.18
C PHE A 272 -3.26 -11.31 -11.59
N ILE A 273 -3.36 -10.64 -12.75
CA ILE A 273 -4.63 -10.05 -13.24
C ILE A 273 -5.69 -11.14 -13.45
N ARG A 274 -5.30 -12.27 -14.09
CA ARG A 274 -6.20 -13.40 -14.36
C ARG A 274 -6.73 -14.00 -13.06
N ALA A 275 -5.85 -14.25 -12.09
CA ALA A 275 -6.23 -14.82 -10.80
C ALA A 275 -7.16 -13.90 -10.02
N TYR A 276 -6.89 -12.59 -10.04
CA TYR A 276 -7.81 -11.58 -9.48
C TYR A 276 -9.17 -11.61 -10.18
N HIS A 277 -9.18 -11.52 -11.52
CA HIS A 277 -10.40 -11.44 -12.33
C HIS A 277 -11.30 -12.67 -12.14
N ARG A 278 -10.73 -13.85 -11.97
CA ARG A 278 -11.48 -15.09 -11.71
C ARG A 278 -12.32 -15.02 -10.43
N ILE A 279 -11.82 -14.36 -9.38
CA ILE A 279 -12.48 -14.25 -8.06
C ILE A 279 -13.36 -13.00 -7.97
N ALA A 280 -12.86 -11.88 -8.47
CA ALA A 280 -13.51 -10.58 -8.50
C ALA A 280 -13.51 -10.03 -9.93
N PRO A 281 -14.49 -10.44 -10.77
CA PRO A 281 -14.53 -10.06 -12.19
C PRO A 281 -14.52 -8.55 -12.40
N LEU A 282 -13.61 -8.08 -13.26
CA LEU A 282 -13.54 -6.69 -13.71
C LEU A 282 -14.65 -6.42 -14.72
N GLU A 283 -15.31 -5.29 -14.58
CA GLU A 283 -16.28 -4.79 -15.56
C GLU A 283 -15.54 -4.28 -16.82
N PRO A 284 -16.22 -4.24 -18.00
CA PRO A 284 -15.59 -3.79 -19.24
C PRO A 284 -14.94 -2.40 -19.15
N LEU A 285 -15.54 -1.48 -18.42
CA LEU A 285 -14.96 -0.14 -18.20
C LEU A 285 -13.70 -0.23 -17.34
N GLU A 286 -13.71 -1.01 -16.26
CA GLU A 286 -12.55 -1.24 -15.41
C GLU A 286 -11.37 -1.84 -16.19
N GLN A 287 -11.64 -2.85 -17.05
CA GLN A 287 -10.64 -3.44 -17.95
C GLN A 287 -10.03 -2.39 -18.90
N SER A 288 -10.85 -1.49 -19.44
CA SER A 288 -10.41 -0.46 -20.37
C SER A 288 -9.53 0.62 -19.74
N LEU A 289 -9.68 0.85 -18.42
CA LEU A 289 -8.96 1.88 -17.68
C LEU A 289 -7.75 1.34 -16.93
N LEU A 290 -7.63 0.01 -16.78
CA LEU A 290 -6.64 -0.60 -15.90
C LEU A 290 -5.20 -0.19 -16.26
N VAL A 291 -4.84 -0.12 -17.53
CA VAL A 291 -3.49 0.28 -17.96
C VAL A 291 -3.17 1.73 -17.57
N ASP A 292 -4.14 2.64 -17.74
CA ASP A 292 -3.97 4.05 -17.36
C ASP A 292 -3.79 4.18 -15.84
N LEU A 293 -4.55 3.42 -15.05
CA LEU A 293 -4.46 3.41 -13.59
C LEU A 293 -3.14 2.80 -13.09
N ILE A 294 -2.64 1.74 -13.75
CA ILE A 294 -1.31 1.17 -13.46
C ILE A 294 -0.22 2.21 -13.68
N ALA A 295 -0.23 2.88 -14.85
CA ALA A 295 0.73 3.94 -15.16
C ALA A 295 0.63 5.10 -14.16
N THR A 296 -0.59 5.47 -13.75
CA THR A 296 -0.83 6.51 -12.75
C THR A 296 -0.21 6.14 -11.40
N ARG A 297 -0.31 4.89 -10.93
CA ARG A 297 0.37 4.47 -9.69
C ARG A 297 1.88 4.64 -9.80
N LEU A 298 2.47 4.32 -10.94
CA LEU A 298 3.90 4.53 -11.16
C LEU A 298 4.28 6.02 -11.16
N VAL A 299 3.45 6.88 -11.79
CA VAL A 299 3.62 8.35 -11.75
C VAL A 299 3.54 8.86 -10.32
N LEU A 300 2.55 8.43 -9.53
CA LEU A 300 2.48 8.76 -8.10
C LEU A 300 3.78 8.38 -7.39
N THR A 301 4.26 7.16 -7.62
CA THR A 301 5.48 6.66 -6.97
C THR A 301 6.69 7.56 -7.29
N VAL A 302 6.96 7.85 -8.55
CA VAL A 302 8.13 8.65 -8.92
C VAL A 302 7.99 10.11 -8.48
N THR A 303 6.79 10.68 -8.55
CA THR A 303 6.57 12.10 -8.22
C THR A 303 6.63 12.33 -6.71
N ILE A 304 5.90 11.54 -5.92
CA ILE A 304 5.86 11.67 -4.46
C ILE A 304 7.23 11.39 -3.86
N THR A 305 7.91 10.33 -4.32
CA THR A 305 9.23 9.99 -3.76
C THR A 305 10.29 11.02 -4.11
N ASN A 306 10.29 11.61 -5.32
CA ASN A 306 11.20 12.70 -5.67
C ASN A 306 10.91 13.95 -4.84
N TRP A 307 9.64 14.34 -4.67
CA TRP A 307 9.25 15.45 -3.81
C TRP A 307 9.71 15.22 -2.35
N ARG A 308 9.43 14.07 -1.78
CA ARG A 308 9.84 13.75 -0.40
C ARG A 308 11.36 13.66 -0.23
N ALA A 309 12.08 13.11 -1.21
CA ALA A 309 13.53 13.04 -1.19
C ALA A 309 14.20 14.44 -1.26
N ALA A 310 13.50 15.42 -1.82
CA ALA A 310 13.93 16.81 -1.78
C ALA A 310 13.69 17.47 -0.40
N LEU A 311 12.61 17.08 0.30
CA LEU A 311 12.32 17.56 1.66
C LEU A 311 13.20 16.90 2.73
N TYR A 312 13.56 15.61 2.55
CA TYR A 312 14.30 14.79 3.52
C TYR A 312 15.55 14.17 2.86
N PRO A 313 16.58 14.97 2.58
CA PRO A 313 17.79 14.48 1.90
C PRO A 313 18.52 13.36 2.66
N GLU A 314 18.47 13.40 4.00
CA GLU A 314 19.09 12.39 4.90
C GLU A 314 18.45 11.02 4.76
N ASN A 315 17.17 10.93 4.37
CA ASN A 315 16.43 9.67 4.18
C ASN A 315 16.21 9.33 2.69
N ARG A 316 16.90 10.03 1.78
CA ARG A 316 16.73 9.92 0.33
C ARG A 316 16.77 8.49 -0.19
N THR A 317 17.75 7.71 0.25
CA THR A 317 17.95 6.32 -0.21
C THR A 317 16.73 5.44 0.10
N TYR A 318 16.18 5.57 1.29
CA TYR A 318 14.98 4.82 1.69
C TYR A 318 13.74 5.30 0.94
N ILE A 319 13.54 6.59 0.82
CA ILE A 319 12.40 7.19 0.14
C ILE A 319 12.35 6.77 -1.34
N LEU A 320 13.49 6.78 -2.02
CA LEU A 320 13.59 6.44 -3.44
C LEU A 320 13.64 4.93 -3.74
N ARG A 321 13.54 4.05 -2.74
CA ARG A 321 13.73 2.58 -2.91
C ARG A 321 12.85 1.95 -3.99
N ASN A 322 11.64 2.49 -4.23
CA ASN A 322 10.69 2.02 -5.25
C ASN A 322 10.77 2.79 -6.58
N ALA A 323 11.46 3.94 -6.62
CA ALA A 323 11.51 4.78 -7.81
C ALA A 323 12.18 4.08 -9.03
N PRO A 324 13.29 3.31 -8.88
CA PRO A 324 13.91 2.64 -10.03
C PRO A 324 12.98 1.62 -10.72
N SER A 325 12.19 0.87 -9.96
CA SER A 325 11.22 -0.07 -10.54
C SER A 325 10.06 0.65 -11.20
N ALA A 326 9.58 1.75 -10.61
CA ALA A 326 8.52 2.56 -11.20
C ALA A 326 8.95 3.19 -12.52
N TRP A 327 10.17 3.72 -12.61
CA TRP A 327 10.72 4.23 -13.88
C TRP A 327 10.85 3.16 -14.95
N ARG A 328 11.31 1.96 -14.60
CA ARG A 328 11.35 0.84 -15.56
C ARG A 328 9.95 0.49 -16.07
N GLY A 329 8.97 0.44 -15.17
CA GLY A 329 7.57 0.18 -15.55
C GLY A 329 7.00 1.24 -16.48
N LEU A 330 7.22 2.54 -16.20
CA LEU A 330 6.77 3.64 -17.07
C LEU A 330 7.40 3.57 -18.45
N ARG A 331 8.72 3.32 -18.55
CA ARG A 331 9.41 3.16 -19.84
C ARG A 331 8.86 1.96 -20.62
N ALA A 332 8.68 0.81 -19.95
CA ALA A 332 8.13 -0.37 -20.60
C ALA A 332 6.70 -0.16 -21.12
N LEU A 333 5.86 0.58 -20.37
CA LEU A 333 4.51 0.92 -20.81
C LEU A 333 4.51 1.95 -21.94
N ALA A 334 5.50 2.86 -22.00
CA ALA A 334 5.62 3.85 -23.07
C ALA A 334 5.91 3.22 -24.44
N ASP A 335 6.55 2.04 -24.45
CA ASP A 335 6.85 1.29 -25.67
C ASP A 335 5.62 0.53 -26.23
N VAL A 336 4.50 0.49 -25.48
CA VAL A 336 3.27 -0.21 -25.87
C VAL A 336 2.16 0.80 -26.15
N PRO A 337 1.58 0.84 -27.37
CA PRO A 337 0.43 1.68 -27.63
C PRO A 337 -0.73 1.38 -26.68
N ARG A 338 -1.40 2.41 -26.18
CA ARG A 338 -2.47 2.29 -25.18
C ARG A 338 -3.56 1.29 -25.58
N GLU A 339 -4.00 1.33 -26.85
CA GLU A 339 -5.03 0.44 -27.37
C GLU A 339 -4.58 -1.03 -27.39
N VAL A 340 -3.28 -1.26 -27.67
CA VAL A 340 -2.68 -2.60 -27.61
C VAL A 340 -2.67 -3.12 -26.18
N ALA A 341 -2.24 -2.29 -25.21
CA ALA A 341 -2.27 -2.66 -23.80
C ALA A 341 -3.69 -2.96 -23.30
N GLN A 342 -4.68 -2.18 -23.72
CA GLN A 342 -6.09 -2.44 -23.41
C GLN A 342 -6.61 -3.76 -24.01
N GLN A 343 -6.19 -4.08 -25.24
CA GLN A 343 -6.54 -5.37 -25.85
C GLN A 343 -5.92 -6.54 -25.10
N GLN A 344 -4.68 -6.39 -24.64
CA GLN A 344 -4.01 -7.40 -23.80
C GLN A 344 -4.75 -7.61 -22.49
N ILE A 345 -5.15 -6.53 -21.78
CA ILE A 345 -5.95 -6.67 -20.53
C ILE A 345 -7.25 -7.45 -20.80
N ARG A 346 -7.99 -7.09 -21.86
CA ARG A 346 -9.22 -7.81 -22.23
C ARG A 346 -8.95 -9.29 -22.52
N ARG A 347 -7.86 -9.59 -23.25
CA ARG A 347 -7.45 -10.97 -23.52
C ARG A 347 -7.10 -11.73 -22.23
N ILE A 348 -6.31 -11.14 -21.34
CA ILE A 348 -5.96 -11.75 -20.04
C ILE A 348 -7.22 -12.09 -19.24
N CYS A 349 -8.22 -11.20 -19.26
CA CYS A 349 -9.50 -11.43 -18.56
C CYS A 349 -10.43 -12.44 -19.25
N SER A 350 -10.28 -12.65 -20.57
CA SER A 350 -11.12 -13.60 -21.34
C SER A 350 -10.53 -15.02 -21.41
N GLU A 351 -9.24 -15.20 -21.13
CA GLU A 351 -8.60 -16.51 -21.16
C GLU A 351 -9.04 -17.35 -19.95
N GLU A 352 -9.81 -18.40 -20.18
CA GLU A 352 -10.03 -19.46 -19.18
C GLU A 352 -8.70 -20.16 -18.89
N THR A 353 -8.44 -20.46 -17.64
CA THR A 353 -7.25 -21.23 -17.24
C THR A 353 -7.42 -22.67 -17.77
N LEU A 354 -6.60 -23.06 -18.75
CA LEU A 354 -6.45 -24.45 -19.15
C LEU A 354 -5.86 -25.28 -18.03
#